data_1f50f040487b0f3c8e2c1a010a27a7c5
#
_entry.id   1f50f040487b0f3c8e2c1a010a27a7c5
#
_cell.length_a   1.000
_cell.length_b   1.000
_cell.length_c   1.000
_cell.angle_alpha   90.00
_cell.angle_beta   90.00
_cell.angle_gamma   90.00
#
_symmetry.space_group_name_H-M   'P 1'
#
loop_
_entity.id
_entity.type
_entity.pdbx_description
1 polymer ?
#
loop_
_entity_poly.entity_id
_entity_poly.type
_entity_poly.pdbx_seq_one_letter_code
_entity_poly.pdbx_strand_id
1 'polypeptide(L)'
;MKLIMLEFFTFNKRLGISLPSIQQEWDDISKETQDDILLHWEKIRGSIPDRIAELEASINSKQAELNNESNFQRSCKLNSEIAELASIINDLWLWYRTHQDVTTKLHA
;
A
#
# COMPACT_ATOMS: atom_id res chain seq x y z
N MET A 1 -2.70 8.66 -22.15
CA MET A 1 -1.72 8.66 -21.07
C MET A 1 -2.15 7.78 -19.92
N LYS A 2 -3.31 8.07 -19.36
CA LYS A 2 -3.74 7.34 -18.17
C LYS A 2 -4.06 5.88 -18.43
N LEU A 3 -4.52 5.57 -19.63
CA LEU A 3 -4.79 4.18 -20.02
C LEU A 3 -3.51 3.35 -20.02
N ILE A 4 -2.37 3.97 -20.38
CA ILE A 4 -1.09 3.29 -20.38
C ILE A 4 -0.73 2.85 -18.94
N MET A 5 -1.02 3.70 -17.97
CA MET A 5 -0.70 3.39 -16.58
C MET A 5 -1.50 2.20 -16.07
N LEU A 6 -2.70 1.96 -16.60
CA LEU A 6 -3.49 0.80 -16.20
C LEU A 6 -2.80 -0.52 -16.56
N GLU A 7 -1.92 -0.51 -17.57
CA GLU A 7 -1.17 -1.70 -17.93
C GLU A 7 -0.05 -2.01 -16.95
N PHE A 8 0.41 -1.01 -16.22
CA PHE A 8 1.59 -1.15 -15.37
C PHE A 8 1.30 -1.10 -13.89
N PHE A 9 0.04 -0.88 -13.50
CA PHE A 9 -0.33 -0.78 -12.09
C PHE A 9 -1.61 -1.57 -11.82
N THR A 10 -1.66 -2.20 -10.67
CA THR A 10 -2.84 -2.96 -10.24
C THR A 10 -3.23 -2.49 -8.84
N PHE A 11 -4.51 -2.16 -8.67
CA PHE A 11 -5.00 -1.72 -7.37
C PHE A 11 -4.98 -2.87 -6.37
N ASN A 12 -4.42 -2.64 -5.20
CA ASN A 12 -4.39 -3.62 -4.11
C ASN A 12 -5.41 -3.19 -3.06
N LYS A 13 -6.49 -3.96 -2.94
CA LYS A 13 -7.57 -3.62 -2.02
C LYS A 13 -7.12 -3.59 -0.57
N ARG A 14 -6.26 -4.51 -0.19
CA ARG A 14 -5.78 -4.60 1.18
C ARG A 14 -5.01 -3.34 1.57
N LEU A 15 -4.10 -2.90 0.71
CA LEU A 15 -3.29 -1.72 0.98
C LEU A 15 -4.03 -0.43 0.67
N GLY A 16 -4.99 -0.48 -0.24
CA GLY A 16 -5.73 0.72 -0.64
C GLY A 16 -4.99 1.62 -1.59
N ILE A 17 -3.97 1.10 -2.25
CA ILE A 17 -3.18 1.84 -3.25
C ILE A 17 -2.91 0.93 -4.44
N SER A 18 -2.54 1.54 -5.57
CA SER A 18 -2.12 0.79 -6.74
C SER A 18 -0.64 0.48 -6.64
N LEU A 19 -0.27 -0.73 -7.03
CA LEU A 19 1.12 -1.19 -6.99
C LEU A 19 1.63 -1.45 -8.40
N PRO A 20 2.94 -1.29 -8.62
CA PRO A 20 3.51 -1.62 -9.94
C PRO A 20 3.31 -3.10 -10.25
N SER A 21 2.92 -3.38 -11.48
CA SER A 21 2.67 -4.74 -11.96
C SER A 21 3.10 -4.79 -13.42
N ILE A 22 4.42 -4.89 -13.64
CA ILE A 22 5.00 -4.80 -14.96
C ILE A 22 5.27 -6.20 -15.50
N GLN A 23 4.66 -6.52 -16.65
CA GLN A 23 4.79 -7.82 -17.28
C GLN A 23 5.98 -7.90 -18.22
N GLN A 24 6.47 -6.75 -18.68
CA GLN A 24 7.56 -6.66 -19.62
C GLN A 24 8.89 -6.46 -18.92
N GLU A 25 9.98 -6.78 -19.62
CA GLU A 25 11.29 -6.42 -19.12
C GLU A 25 11.41 -4.89 -19.09
N TRP A 26 11.95 -4.36 -18.00
CA TRP A 26 12.06 -2.93 -17.85
C TRP A 26 12.79 -2.28 -19.03
N ASP A 27 13.87 -2.94 -19.48
CA ASP A 27 14.69 -2.40 -20.56
C ASP A 27 13.98 -2.39 -21.90
N ASP A 28 12.89 -3.19 -22.04
CA ASP A 28 12.11 -3.21 -23.27
C ASP A 28 11.05 -2.11 -23.30
N ILE A 29 10.91 -1.37 -22.22
CA ILE A 29 9.95 -0.27 -22.14
C ILE A 29 10.67 1.01 -22.59
N SER A 30 9.98 1.82 -23.42
CA SER A 30 10.58 3.06 -23.91
C SER A 30 10.92 3.97 -22.72
N LYS A 31 11.95 4.79 -22.91
CA LYS A 31 12.39 5.73 -21.88
C LYS A 31 11.25 6.64 -21.43
N GLU A 32 10.47 7.12 -22.39
CA GLU A 32 9.34 8.00 -22.10
C GLU A 32 8.34 7.30 -21.19
N THR A 33 8.01 6.05 -21.50
CA THR A 33 7.06 5.29 -20.68
C THR A 33 7.64 4.96 -19.32
N GLN A 34 8.94 4.64 -19.26
CA GLN A 34 9.61 4.42 -17.98
C GLN A 34 9.48 5.65 -17.08
N ASP A 35 9.70 6.82 -17.64
CA ASP A 35 9.60 8.06 -16.88
C ASP A 35 8.16 8.28 -16.38
N ASP A 36 7.18 7.97 -17.22
CA ASP A 36 5.78 8.09 -16.82
C ASP A 36 5.43 7.13 -15.70
N ILE A 37 5.95 5.91 -15.75
CA ILE A 37 5.72 4.91 -14.71
C ILE A 37 6.31 5.40 -13.38
N LEU A 38 7.53 5.89 -13.42
CA LEU A 38 8.20 6.38 -12.21
C LEU A 38 7.47 7.59 -11.63
N LEU A 39 7.01 8.49 -12.49
CA LEU A 39 6.27 9.65 -12.03
C LEU A 39 4.93 9.24 -11.40
N HIS A 40 4.26 8.30 -12.04
CA HIS A 40 2.99 7.81 -11.51
C HIS A 40 3.19 7.14 -10.15
N TRP A 41 4.24 6.35 -10.03
CA TRP A 41 4.57 5.71 -8.75
C TRP A 41 4.85 6.74 -7.67
N GLU A 42 5.57 7.83 -7.99
CA GLU A 42 5.85 8.86 -7.00
C GLU A 42 4.57 9.52 -6.49
N LYS A 43 3.58 9.68 -7.35
CA LYS A 43 2.29 10.22 -6.92
C LYS A 43 1.59 9.27 -5.95
N ILE A 44 1.62 7.97 -6.27
CA ILE A 44 1.03 6.95 -5.39
C ILE A 44 1.78 6.91 -4.06
N ARG A 45 3.10 6.90 -4.13
CA ARG A 45 3.94 6.86 -2.93
C ARG A 45 3.65 8.04 -2.02
N GLY A 46 3.44 9.21 -2.60
CA GLY A 46 3.13 10.41 -1.82
C GLY A 46 1.81 10.35 -1.09
N SER A 47 0.90 9.48 -1.51
CA SER A 47 -0.39 9.30 -0.84
C SER A 47 -0.34 8.30 0.31
N ILE A 48 0.76 7.54 0.43
CA ILE A 48 0.85 6.49 1.43
C ILE A 48 0.74 7.01 2.86
N PRO A 49 1.40 8.12 3.25
CA PRO A 49 1.26 8.61 4.62
C PRO A 49 -0.19 8.92 5.01
N ASP A 50 -0.98 9.46 4.09
CA ASP A 50 -2.39 9.72 4.37
C ASP A 50 -3.16 8.42 4.59
N ARG A 51 -2.86 7.41 3.78
CA ARG A 51 -3.50 6.10 3.94
C ARG A 51 -3.14 5.48 5.29
N ILE A 52 -1.87 5.60 5.68
CA ILE A 52 -1.42 5.09 6.97
C ILE A 52 -2.15 5.80 8.11
N ALA A 53 -2.33 7.12 8.00
CA ALA A 53 -3.04 7.87 9.02
C ALA A 53 -4.47 7.38 9.18
N GLU A 54 -5.15 7.04 8.08
CA GLU A 54 -6.50 6.48 8.13
C GLU A 54 -6.51 5.16 8.89
N LEU A 55 -5.52 4.30 8.62
CA LEU A 55 -5.45 3.00 9.27
C LEU A 55 -5.11 3.14 10.75
N GLU A 56 -4.25 4.09 11.09
CA GLU A 56 -3.94 4.36 12.49
C GLU A 56 -5.15 4.85 13.26
N ALA A 57 -5.97 5.68 12.63
CA ALA A 57 -7.22 6.13 13.25
C ALA A 57 -8.15 4.94 13.52
N SER A 58 -8.22 4.00 12.59
CA SER A 58 -9.01 2.79 12.79
C SER A 58 -8.48 1.94 13.95
N ILE A 59 -7.16 1.81 14.04
CA ILE A 59 -6.54 1.08 15.14
C ILE A 59 -6.90 1.73 16.48
N ASN A 60 -6.79 3.06 16.55
CA ASN A 60 -7.09 3.79 17.78
C ASN A 60 -8.55 3.60 18.20
N SER A 61 -9.45 3.60 17.22
CA SER A 61 -10.87 3.39 17.49
C SER A 61 -11.12 1.98 18.05
N LYS A 62 -10.47 0.97 17.44
CA LYS A 62 -10.62 -0.42 17.89
C LYS A 62 -9.96 -0.63 19.26
N GLN A 63 -8.85 0.05 19.52
CA GLN A 63 -8.20 0.01 20.83
C GLN A 63 -9.14 0.53 21.92
N ALA A 64 -9.85 1.64 21.64
CA ALA A 64 -10.80 2.21 22.58
C ALA A 64 -11.94 1.22 22.85
N GLU A 65 -12.45 0.57 21.80
CA GLU A 65 -13.49 -0.46 21.97
C GLU A 65 -12.96 -1.62 22.82
N LEU A 66 -11.73 -2.06 22.52
CA LEU A 66 -11.12 -3.19 23.23
C LEU A 66 -10.97 -2.89 24.72
N ASN A 67 -10.59 -1.66 25.06
CA ASN A 67 -10.39 -1.27 26.45
C ASN A 67 -11.68 -1.35 27.28
N ASN A 68 -12.83 -1.28 26.61
CA ASN A 68 -14.13 -1.30 27.27
C ASN A 68 -14.91 -2.58 27.02
N GLU A 69 -14.28 -3.58 26.39
CA GLU A 69 -14.98 -4.78 25.98
C GLU A 69 -14.85 -5.86 27.04
N SER A 70 -15.97 -6.39 27.51
CA SER A 70 -15.99 -7.46 28.50
C SER A 70 -16.23 -8.83 27.88
N ASN A 71 -16.70 -8.88 26.63
CA ASN A 71 -16.95 -10.14 25.93
C ASN A 71 -15.64 -10.66 25.33
N PHE A 72 -15.25 -11.87 25.75
CA PHE A 72 -13.97 -12.45 25.33
C PHE A 72 -13.86 -12.62 23.82
N GLN A 73 -14.93 -13.15 23.20
CA GLN A 73 -14.91 -13.39 21.76
C GLN A 73 -14.78 -12.08 20.99
N ARG A 74 -15.48 -11.04 21.44
CA ARG A 74 -15.39 -9.73 20.80
C ARG A 74 -13.99 -9.14 20.98
N SER A 75 -13.39 -9.31 22.15
CA SER A 75 -12.03 -8.84 22.40
C SER A 75 -11.03 -9.52 21.49
N CYS A 76 -11.17 -10.82 21.28
CA CYS A 76 -10.29 -11.56 20.36
C CYS A 76 -10.43 -11.06 18.95
N LYS A 77 -11.65 -10.78 18.51
CA LYS A 77 -11.88 -10.26 17.17
C LYS A 77 -11.24 -8.88 16.98
N LEU A 78 -11.40 -8.00 17.98
CA LEU A 78 -10.80 -6.67 17.94
C LEU A 78 -9.28 -6.76 17.87
N ASN A 79 -8.68 -7.63 18.69
CA ASN A 79 -7.23 -7.83 18.64
C ASN A 79 -6.76 -8.30 17.28
N SER A 80 -7.51 -9.21 16.66
CA SER A 80 -7.17 -9.73 15.33
C SER A 80 -7.25 -8.63 14.28
N GLU A 81 -8.29 -7.80 14.35
CA GLU A 81 -8.46 -6.70 13.41
C GLU A 81 -7.36 -5.65 13.56
N ILE A 82 -6.97 -5.35 14.80
CA ILE A 82 -5.87 -4.41 15.05
C ILE A 82 -4.56 -4.96 14.49
N ALA A 83 -4.31 -6.25 14.69
CA ALA A 83 -3.09 -6.88 14.17
C ALA A 83 -3.04 -6.83 12.65
N GLU A 84 -4.17 -7.06 11.99
CA GLU A 84 -4.21 -6.98 10.52
C GLU A 84 -3.95 -5.57 10.04
N LEU A 85 -4.55 -4.56 10.68
CA LEU A 85 -4.30 -3.17 10.31
C LEU A 85 -2.83 -2.79 10.49
N ALA A 86 -2.21 -3.25 11.58
CA ALA A 86 -0.79 -3.00 11.82
C ALA A 86 0.07 -3.64 10.75
N SER A 87 -0.31 -4.83 10.29
CA SER A 87 0.39 -5.52 9.21
C SER A 87 0.32 -4.72 7.91
N ILE A 88 -0.86 -4.17 7.62
CA ILE A 88 -1.05 -3.35 6.42
C ILE A 88 -0.16 -2.10 6.50
N ILE A 89 -0.12 -1.45 7.65
CA ILE A 89 0.70 -0.26 7.84
C ILE A 89 2.17 -0.58 7.61
N ASN A 90 2.63 -1.71 8.13
CA ASN A 90 4.01 -2.13 7.94
C ASN A 90 4.34 -2.30 6.46
N ASP A 91 3.44 -2.98 5.72
CA ASP A 91 3.64 -3.18 4.29
C ASP A 91 3.63 -1.86 3.53
N LEU A 92 2.76 -0.93 3.93
CA LEU A 92 2.71 0.38 3.30
C LEU A 92 4.02 1.15 3.51
N TRP A 93 4.60 1.07 4.71
CA TRP A 93 5.89 1.72 4.95
C TRP A 93 7.00 1.11 4.11
N LEU A 94 6.96 -0.20 3.89
CA LEU A 94 7.95 -0.85 3.02
C LEU A 94 7.83 -0.31 1.60
N TRP A 95 6.60 -0.15 1.09
CA TRP A 95 6.39 0.43 -0.23
C TRP A 95 6.78 1.91 -0.26
N TYR A 96 6.51 2.63 0.81
CA TYR A 96 6.85 4.05 0.88
C TYR A 96 8.35 4.29 0.70
N ARG A 97 9.16 3.35 1.17
CA ARG A 97 10.62 3.46 1.03
C ARG A 97 11.11 3.09 -0.36
N THR A 98 10.22 2.63 -1.23
CA THR A 98 10.56 2.22 -2.58
C THR A 98 10.44 3.43 -3.50
N HIS A 99 11.57 4.12 -3.69
CA HIS A 99 11.63 5.31 -4.54
C HIS A 99 11.87 4.91 -5.99
N GLN A 100 13.05 5.26 -6.49
CA GLN A 100 13.48 4.88 -7.81
C GLN A 100 13.98 3.44 -7.83
N ASP A 101 13.95 2.79 -6.69
CA ASP A 101 14.31 1.38 -6.58
C ASP A 101 13.16 0.46 -6.98
N VAL A 102 12.06 1.02 -7.46
CA VAL A 102 10.90 0.22 -7.83
C VAL A 102 11.25 -0.82 -8.87
N THR A 103 12.18 -0.49 -9.79
CA THR A 103 12.62 -1.44 -10.80
C THR A 103 13.32 -2.64 -10.18
N THR A 104 14.17 -2.41 -9.20
CA THR A 104 14.85 -3.48 -8.48
C THR A 104 13.83 -4.39 -7.80
N LYS A 105 12.85 -3.79 -7.14
CA LYS A 105 11.81 -4.56 -6.45
C LYS A 105 10.98 -5.38 -7.42
N LEU A 106 10.72 -4.83 -8.61
CA LEU A 106 9.94 -5.54 -9.63
C LEU A 106 10.68 -6.73 -10.22
N HIS A 107 12.01 -6.66 -10.24
CA HIS A 107 12.83 -7.72 -10.81
C HIS A 107 13.42 -8.65 -9.75
N ALA A 108 13.08 -8.42 -8.52
CA ALA A 108 13.49 -9.31 -7.43
C ALA A 108 12.56 -10.54 -7.37
#